data_787601a1de243e3246bd8109ce6db46c
#
_entry.id   787601a1de243e3246bd8109ce6db46c
#
_cell.length_a   1.000
_cell.length_b   1.000
_cell.length_c   1.000
_cell.angle_alpha   90.00
_cell.angle_beta   90.00
_cell.angle_gamma   90.00
#
_symmetry.space_group_name_H-M   'P 1'
#
loop_
_entity.id
_entity.type
_entity.pdbx_description
1 polymer ?
#
loop_
_entity_poly.entity_id
_entity_poly.type
_entity_poly.pdbx_seq_one_letter_code
_entity_poly.pdbx_strand_id
1 'polypeptide(L)'
;EFEDVLNSFLHIRNADIYVTGSNSKFLSSDVITEFRGRGDEIRMFPLSFCEFCSAYSGDLDEAWDDYCVYGGLPLILSRRSAEEKAGYLTALFQKVYLSDIVDRHKVRNREELDELVDVLSSAVGSLTNPTKLANTFKTVKNKIISDKTLKNYLDYLTDAFLVSKAVRYDIKGRKYIGSPAKYYFEDIGLRNARLNFRQTEENHIMENIIYNELRVRGFHVDIGVVEVFGKNAESRTTKKQLEVDFIATKGSEKYYIQSAFTMPTPEKREQETRPLNAIGDSFKKLIVVRDNMKPRRDDRGIVTMGIRNFLLDQKSLEN
;
A
#
# COMPACT_ATOMS: atom_id res chain seq x y z
N GLU A 1 -21.83 -10.06 -25.04
CA GLU A 1 -23.30 -9.87 -24.74
C GLU A 1 -23.55 -8.73 -23.72
N PHE A 2 -22.82 -8.67 -22.60
CA PHE A 2 -23.00 -7.63 -21.59
C PHE A 2 -22.52 -6.27 -22.12
N GLU A 3 -21.39 -6.24 -22.77
CA GLU A 3 -20.79 -5.05 -23.40
C GLU A 3 -21.71 -4.47 -24.50
N ASP A 4 -22.38 -5.32 -25.28
CA ASP A 4 -23.32 -4.89 -26.34
C ASP A 4 -24.52 -4.16 -25.76
N VAL A 5 -25.04 -4.67 -24.62
CA VAL A 5 -26.16 -4.04 -23.90
C VAL A 5 -25.76 -2.66 -23.39
N LEU A 6 -24.57 -2.58 -22.74
CA LEU A 6 -24.05 -1.29 -22.25
C LEU A 6 -23.81 -0.30 -23.39
N ASN A 7 -23.23 -0.74 -24.51
CA ASN A 7 -23.07 0.10 -25.69
C ASN A 7 -24.39 0.62 -26.24
N SER A 8 -25.46 -0.17 -26.17
CA SER A 8 -26.79 0.30 -26.60
C SER A 8 -27.33 1.43 -25.71
N PHE A 9 -27.04 1.39 -24.41
CA PHE A 9 -27.43 2.42 -23.46
C PHE A 9 -26.69 3.76 -23.65
N LEU A 10 -25.50 3.76 -24.23
CA LEU A 10 -24.74 5.00 -24.53
C LEU A 10 -25.46 5.89 -25.54
N HIS A 11 -26.47 5.37 -26.28
CA HIS A 11 -27.28 6.15 -27.20
C HIS A 11 -28.45 6.86 -26.49
N ILE A 12 -28.72 6.56 -25.22
CA ILE A 12 -29.80 7.17 -24.44
C ILE A 12 -29.29 8.48 -23.85
N ARG A 13 -29.81 9.62 -24.31
CA ARG A 13 -29.31 10.95 -23.98
C ARG A 13 -29.48 11.40 -22.52
N ASN A 14 -30.39 10.79 -21.78
CA ASN A 14 -30.74 11.15 -20.39
C ASN A 14 -30.51 9.98 -19.42
N ALA A 15 -29.52 9.14 -19.70
CA ALA A 15 -29.16 8.03 -18.84
C ALA A 15 -27.63 8.13 -18.47
N ASP A 16 -27.36 8.09 -17.18
CA ASP A 16 -26.01 7.88 -16.65
C ASP A 16 -25.85 6.41 -16.28
N ILE A 17 -24.79 5.79 -16.78
CA ILE A 17 -24.58 4.35 -16.62
C ILE A 17 -23.37 4.13 -15.72
N TYR A 18 -23.58 3.43 -14.61
CA TYR A 18 -22.55 3.05 -13.67
C TYR A 18 -22.40 1.53 -13.68
N VAL A 19 -21.20 1.06 -13.93
CA VAL A 19 -20.84 -0.38 -13.88
C VAL A 19 -19.86 -0.59 -12.75
N THR A 20 -20.13 -1.57 -11.90
CA THR A 20 -19.25 -1.89 -10.77
C THR A 20 -18.63 -3.26 -10.92
N GLY A 21 -17.40 -3.41 -10.50
CA GLY A 21 -16.68 -4.69 -10.47
C GLY A 21 -15.68 -4.75 -9.32
N SER A 22 -15.47 -5.93 -8.81
CA SER A 22 -14.53 -6.22 -7.71
C SER A 22 -13.11 -6.56 -8.18
N ASN A 23 -12.78 -6.31 -9.45
CA ASN A 23 -11.50 -6.70 -10.02
C ASN A 23 -11.06 -5.69 -11.08
N SER A 24 -9.77 -5.32 -11.07
CA SER A 24 -9.18 -4.40 -12.03
C SER A 24 -9.29 -4.87 -13.49
N LYS A 25 -9.17 -6.16 -13.74
CA LYS A 25 -9.26 -6.71 -15.11
C LYS A 25 -10.66 -6.72 -15.68
N PHE A 26 -11.69 -6.83 -14.85
CA PHE A 26 -13.07 -6.80 -15.34
C PHE A 26 -13.44 -5.46 -15.96
N LEU A 27 -12.80 -4.37 -15.50
CA LEU A 27 -13.04 -3.02 -16.01
C LEU A 27 -11.98 -2.58 -17.04
N SER A 28 -10.73 -3.08 -16.95
CA SER A 28 -9.62 -2.51 -17.68
C SER A 28 -9.34 -3.12 -19.05
N SER A 29 -9.50 -4.43 -19.25
CA SER A 29 -9.11 -5.04 -20.53
C SER A 29 -10.27 -5.17 -21.52
N ASP A 30 -11.43 -5.60 -21.05
CA ASP A 30 -12.55 -5.90 -21.95
C ASP A 30 -13.52 -4.73 -22.04
N VAL A 31 -13.89 -4.13 -20.91
CA VAL A 31 -14.86 -3.01 -20.88
C VAL A 31 -14.25 -1.72 -21.45
N ILE A 32 -13.02 -1.34 -21.06
CA ILE A 32 -12.39 -0.12 -21.62
C ILE A 32 -12.06 -0.28 -23.10
N THR A 33 -11.67 -1.47 -23.53
CA THR A 33 -11.38 -1.75 -24.95
C THR A 33 -12.66 -1.71 -25.78
N GLU A 34 -13.75 -2.26 -25.28
CA GLU A 34 -15.06 -2.23 -25.95
C GLU A 34 -15.71 -0.83 -25.88
N PHE A 35 -15.59 -0.13 -24.77
CA PHE A 35 -16.11 1.25 -24.65
C PHE A 35 -15.21 2.31 -25.31
N ARG A 36 -13.99 1.95 -25.75
CA ARG A 36 -13.09 2.82 -26.54
C ARG A 36 -12.95 4.25 -25.97
N GLY A 37 -12.74 4.35 -24.67
CA GLY A 37 -12.59 5.65 -24.00
C GLY A 37 -13.88 6.44 -23.81
N ARG A 38 -15.04 5.79 -23.80
CA ARG A 38 -16.36 6.41 -23.53
C ARG A 38 -16.80 6.32 -22.08
N GLY A 39 -15.91 6.09 -21.17
CA GLY A 39 -16.19 6.02 -19.74
C GLY A 39 -14.97 6.37 -18.91
N ASP A 40 -15.22 6.83 -17.70
CA ASP A 40 -14.20 7.13 -16.70
C ASP A 40 -14.16 6.03 -15.64
N GLU A 41 -12.95 5.67 -15.19
CA GLU A 41 -12.77 4.70 -14.11
C GLU A 41 -12.72 5.44 -12.77
N ILE A 42 -13.63 5.05 -11.86
CA ILE A 42 -13.64 5.53 -10.48
C ILE A 42 -13.19 4.37 -9.58
N ARG A 43 -12.00 4.48 -9.01
CA ARG A 43 -11.51 3.52 -8.04
C ARG A 43 -12.03 3.84 -6.64
N MET A 44 -12.73 2.89 -6.03
CA MET A 44 -13.16 2.97 -4.64
C MET A 44 -12.09 2.37 -3.73
N PHE A 45 -11.68 3.14 -2.73
CA PHE A 45 -10.78 2.69 -1.67
C PHE A 45 -11.55 2.42 -0.38
N PRO A 46 -11.00 1.65 0.58
CA PRO A 46 -11.45 1.72 1.96
C PRO A 46 -11.42 3.17 2.48
N LEU A 47 -12.18 3.46 3.52
CA LEU A 47 -12.19 4.81 4.12
C LEU A 47 -10.78 5.24 4.50
N SER A 48 -10.39 6.45 4.13
CA SER A 48 -9.23 7.12 4.71
C SER A 48 -9.44 7.33 6.21
N PHE A 49 -8.37 7.57 6.96
CA PHE A 49 -8.51 7.82 8.40
C PHE A 49 -9.38 9.04 8.70
N CYS A 50 -9.32 10.08 7.87
CA CYS A 50 -10.17 11.26 8.00
C CYS A 50 -11.66 10.93 7.81
N GLU A 51 -11.99 10.14 6.78
CA GLU A 51 -13.37 9.68 6.54
C GLU A 51 -13.85 8.75 7.66
N PHE A 52 -12.98 7.84 8.12
CA PHE A 52 -13.27 6.95 9.24
C PHE A 52 -13.62 7.74 10.51
N CYS A 53 -12.79 8.72 10.88
CA CYS A 53 -13.03 9.58 12.04
C CYS A 53 -14.35 10.37 11.94
N SER A 54 -14.72 10.82 10.75
CA SER A 54 -15.97 11.59 10.56
C SER A 54 -17.23 10.78 10.84
N ALA A 55 -17.15 9.45 10.77
CA ALA A 55 -18.25 8.53 11.03
C ALA A 55 -18.06 7.69 12.31
N TYR A 56 -16.96 7.87 13.04
CA TYR A 56 -16.63 7.13 14.25
C TYR A 56 -17.32 7.75 15.48
N SER A 57 -17.83 6.92 16.38
CA SER A 57 -18.59 7.35 17.57
C SER A 57 -17.75 7.48 18.85
N GLY A 58 -16.42 7.43 18.77
CA GLY A 58 -15.49 7.56 19.88
C GLY A 58 -14.58 8.78 19.76
N ASP A 59 -13.56 8.85 20.59
CA ASP A 59 -12.53 9.87 20.47
C ASP A 59 -11.49 9.52 19.40
N LEU A 60 -10.56 10.45 19.16
CA LEU A 60 -9.56 10.29 18.10
C LEU A 60 -8.52 9.21 18.44
N ASP A 61 -8.23 8.95 19.69
CA ASP A 61 -7.30 7.91 20.12
C ASP A 61 -7.91 6.53 19.90
N GLU A 62 -9.16 6.36 20.30
CA GLU A 62 -9.94 5.14 20.04
C GLU A 62 -10.12 4.89 18.56
N ALA A 63 -10.41 5.93 17.78
CA ALA A 63 -10.52 5.83 16.32
C ALA A 63 -9.21 5.38 15.67
N TRP A 64 -8.07 5.90 16.15
CA TRP A 64 -6.76 5.50 15.66
C TRP A 64 -6.43 4.04 15.96
N ASP A 65 -6.67 3.61 17.19
CA ASP A 65 -6.44 2.24 17.61
C ASP A 65 -7.31 1.26 16.82
N ASP A 66 -8.59 1.57 16.68
CA ASP A 66 -9.53 0.76 15.88
C ASP A 66 -9.13 0.72 14.38
N TYR A 67 -8.72 1.85 13.81
CA TYR A 67 -8.30 1.93 12.42
C TYR A 67 -7.02 1.11 12.16
N CYS A 68 -6.05 1.16 13.06
CA CYS A 68 -4.83 0.35 12.99
C CYS A 68 -5.10 -1.15 13.09
N VAL A 69 -6.11 -1.55 13.85
CA VAL A 69 -6.45 -2.95 14.09
C VAL A 69 -7.42 -3.49 13.03
N TYR A 70 -8.50 -2.74 12.74
CA TYR A 70 -9.63 -3.23 11.92
C TYR A 70 -9.72 -2.59 10.54
N GLY A 71 -8.86 -1.61 10.22
CA GLY A 71 -8.83 -0.98 8.90
C GLY A 71 -9.97 0.00 8.65
N GLY A 72 -10.13 0.38 7.37
CA GLY A 72 -11.07 1.38 6.89
C GLY A 72 -12.27 0.84 6.13
N LEU A 73 -12.59 -0.46 6.19
CA LEU A 73 -13.79 -0.97 5.54
C LEU A 73 -15.06 -0.42 6.22
N PRO A 74 -16.02 0.17 5.46
CA PRO A 74 -17.15 0.92 6.05
C PRO A 74 -17.98 0.13 7.06
N LEU A 75 -18.19 -1.17 6.83
CA LEU A 75 -19.00 -2.01 7.73
C LEU A 75 -18.37 -2.23 9.11
N ILE A 76 -17.09 -1.92 9.30
CA ILE A 76 -16.42 -1.95 10.60
C ILE A 76 -17.08 -0.95 11.57
N LEU A 77 -17.46 0.24 11.07
CA LEU A 77 -18.10 1.28 11.87
C LEU A 77 -19.46 0.85 12.42
N SER A 78 -20.15 -0.09 11.79
CA SER A 78 -21.43 -0.62 12.24
C SER A 78 -21.30 -1.79 13.25
N ARG A 79 -20.10 -2.33 13.48
CA ARG A 79 -19.84 -3.42 14.40
C ARG A 79 -19.55 -2.89 15.80
N ARG A 80 -20.20 -3.45 16.82
CA ARG A 80 -20.16 -2.95 18.19
C ARG A 80 -19.03 -3.50 19.03
N SER A 81 -18.61 -4.74 18.77
CA SER A 81 -17.56 -5.39 19.55
C SER A 81 -16.34 -5.74 18.71
N ALA A 82 -15.19 -5.89 19.37
CA ALA A 82 -13.96 -6.38 18.76
C ALA A 82 -14.15 -7.75 18.08
N GLU A 83 -14.95 -8.63 18.71
CA GLU A 83 -15.27 -9.95 18.17
C GLU A 83 -16.08 -9.85 16.86
N GLU A 84 -17.08 -8.98 16.81
CA GLU A 84 -17.88 -8.75 15.60
C GLU A 84 -17.03 -8.16 14.47
N LYS A 85 -16.13 -7.21 14.76
CA LYS A 85 -15.21 -6.63 13.80
C LYS A 85 -14.25 -7.70 13.24
N ALA A 86 -13.61 -8.44 14.13
CA ALA A 86 -12.68 -9.51 13.74
C ALA A 86 -13.37 -10.63 12.96
N GLY A 87 -14.55 -11.07 13.40
CA GLY A 87 -15.34 -12.08 12.73
C GLY A 87 -15.77 -11.67 11.32
N TYR A 88 -16.20 -10.40 11.16
CA TYR A 88 -16.55 -9.86 9.85
C TYR A 88 -15.35 -9.85 8.89
N LEU A 89 -14.20 -9.33 9.32
CA LEU A 89 -13.00 -9.26 8.48
C LEU A 89 -12.48 -10.64 8.09
N THR A 90 -12.47 -11.59 9.05
CA THR A 90 -12.05 -12.96 8.78
C THR A 90 -12.98 -13.65 7.78
N ALA A 91 -14.29 -13.49 7.93
CA ALA A 91 -15.27 -14.05 7.02
C ALA A 91 -15.18 -13.42 5.61
N LEU A 92 -15.01 -12.10 5.53
CA LEU A 92 -14.84 -11.37 4.29
C LEU A 92 -13.57 -11.83 3.56
N PHE A 93 -12.46 -11.94 4.28
CA PHE A 93 -11.20 -12.39 3.71
C PHE A 93 -11.31 -13.80 3.11
N GLN A 94 -11.85 -14.76 3.89
CA GLN A 94 -11.94 -16.17 3.48
C GLN A 94 -12.97 -16.41 2.38
N LYS A 95 -14.17 -15.85 2.56
CA LYS A 95 -15.33 -16.18 1.70
C LYS A 95 -15.40 -15.33 0.44
N VAL A 96 -14.93 -14.08 0.51
CA VAL A 96 -15.04 -13.16 -0.64
C VAL A 96 -13.73 -13.13 -1.40
N TYR A 97 -12.64 -12.69 -0.78
CA TYR A 97 -11.39 -12.50 -1.52
C TYR A 97 -10.78 -13.81 -1.99
N LEU A 98 -10.48 -14.74 -1.09
CA LEU A 98 -9.80 -15.97 -1.48
C LEU A 98 -10.64 -16.87 -2.36
N SER A 99 -11.94 -17.04 -2.08
CA SER A 99 -12.81 -17.86 -2.91
C SER A 99 -12.98 -17.26 -4.30
N ASP A 100 -13.20 -15.94 -4.40
CA ASP A 100 -13.34 -15.27 -5.70
C ASP A 100 -12.05 -15.40 -6.55
N ILE A 101 -10.88 -15.23 -5.95
CA ILE A 101 -9.59 -15.39 -6.65
C ILE A 101 -9.41 -16.83 -7.14
N VAL A 102 -9.68 -17.80 -6.28
CA VAL A 102 -9.53 -19.24 -6.60
C VAL A 102 -10.46 -19.63 -7.75
N ASP A 103 -11.73 -19.26 -7.68
CA ASP A 103 -12.75 -19.61 -8.66
C ASP A 103 -12.48 -18.92 -10.01
N ARG A 104 -12.17 -17.63 -9.98
CA ARG A 104 -11.94 -16.83 -11.18
C ARG A 104 -10.71 -17.26 -11.97
N HIS A 105 -9.60 -17.51 -11.26
CA HIS A 105 -8.33 -17.88 -11.91
C HIS A 105 -8.13 -19.40 -11.98
N LYS A 106 -9.12 -20.19 -11.55
CA LYS A 106 -9.06 -21.66 -11.52
C LYS A 106 -7.76 -22.15 -10.85
N VAL A 107 -7.45 -21.56 -9.68
CA VAL A 107 -6.24 -21.86 -8.94
C VAL A 107 -6.25 -23.32 -8.52
N ARG A 108 -5.30 -24.11 -9.02
CA ARG A 108 -5.23 -25.56 -8.77
C ARG A 108 -4.82 -25.89 -7.35
N ASN A 109 -3.90 -25.12 -6.79
CA ASN A 109 -3.38 -25.32 -5.44
C ASN A 109 -3.72 -24.13 -4.55
N ARG A 110 -4.89 -24.21 -3.91
CA ARG A 110 -5.38 -23.17 -3.00
C ARG A 110 -4.45 -22.98 -1.80
N GLU A 111 -3.87 -24.06 -1.29
CA GLU A 111 -2.98 -24.03 -0.12
C GLU A 111 -1.73 -23.17 -0.38
N GLU A 112 -1.14 -23.25 -1.59
CA GLU A 112 0.01 -22.41 -1.95
C GLU A 112 -0.35 -20.92 -2.01
N LEU A 113 -1.55 -20.58 -2.51
CA LEU A 113 -2.05 -19.20 -2.52
C LEU A 113 -2.28 -18.71 -1.10
N ASP A 114 -2.90 -19.51 -0.24
CA ASP A 114 -3.14 -19.21 1.17
C ASP A 114 -1.83 -18.93 1.91
N GLU A 115 -0.84 -19.80 1.74
CA GLU A 115 0.48 -19.63 2.36
C GLU A 115 1.22 -18.41 1.83
N LEU A 116 1.08 -18.07 0.53
CA LEU A 116 1.65 -16.85 -0.02
C LEU A 116 1.06 -15.61 0.66
N VAL A 117 -0.24 -15.61 0.90
CA VAL A 117 -0.90 -14.51 1.60
C VAL A 117 -0.40 -14.39 3.04
N ASP A 118 -0.15 -15.50 3.74
CA ASP A 118 0.47 -15.49 5.08
C ASP A 118 1.86 -14.83 5.06
N VAL A 119 2.68 -15.22 4.09
CA VAL A 119 4.03 -14.66 3.93
C VAL A 119 3.96 -13.16 3.64
N LEU A 120 3.07 -12.72 2.74
CA LEU A 120 2.90 -11.31 2.42
C LEU A 120 2.35 -10.51 3.60
N SER A 121 1.39 -11.07 4.34
CA SER A 121 0.80 -10.42 5.51
C SER A 121 1.84 -10.20 6.61
N SER A 122 2.72 -11.19 6.83
CA SER A 122 3.81 -11.09 7.82
C SER A 122 4.97 -10.21 7.34
N ALA A 123 5.13 -9.99 6.04
CA ALA A 123 6.22 -9.24 5.43
C ALA A 123 5.74 -7.95 4.73
N VAL A 124 4.61 -7.39 5.18
CA VAL A 124 4.07 -6.14 4.60
C VAL A 124 5.11 -5.02 4.63
N GLY A 125 5.23 -4.26 3.54
CA GLY A 125 6.25 -3.22 3.42
C GLY A 125 7.69 -3.72 3.22
N SER A 126 7.93 -5.02 3.20
CA SER A 126 9.26 -5.58 2.94
C SER A 126 9.51 -5.81 1.45
N LEU A 127 10.75 -5.55 1.01
CA LEU A 127 11.16 -5.84 -0.36
C LEU A 127 11.10 -7.34 -0.65
N THR A 128 10.32 -7.71 -1.65
CA THR A 128 10.17 -9.10 -2.07
C THR A 128 10.09 -9.25 -3.60
N ASN A 129 10.28 -10.46 -4.07
CA ASN A 129 10.10 -10.85 -5.47
C ASN A 129 9.77 -12.36 -5.54
N PRO A 130 9.30 -12.88 -6.70
CA PRO A 130 8.97 -14.30 -6.85
C PRO A 130 10.12 -15.24 -6.43
N THR A 131 11.36 -14.93 -6.79
CA THR A 131 12.52 -15.78 -6.43
C THR A 131 12.78 -15.80 -4.92
N LYS A 132 12.69 -14.64 -4.24
CA LYS A 132 12.81 -14.58 -2.77
C LYS A 132 11.70 -15.37 -2.11
N LEU A 133 10.47 -15.26 -2.60
CA LEU A 133 9.33 -16.04 -2.13
C LEU A 133 9.54 -17.53 -2.35
N ALA A 134 9.97 -17.97 -3.55
CA ALA A 134 10.28 -19.36 -3.83
C ALA A 134 11.30 -19.95 -2.85
N ASN A 135 12.35 -19.17 -2.55
CA ASN A 135 13.34 -19.57 -1.55
C ASN A 135 12.74 -19.65 -0.14
N THR A 136 11.87 -18.73 0.24
CA THR A 136 11.16 -18.78 1.54
C THR A 136 10.28 -20.05 1.63
N PHE A 137 9.52 -20.35 0.58
CA PHE A 137 8.71 -21.57 0.53
C PHE A 137 9.56 -22.84 0.65
N LYS A 138 10.69 -22.88 -0.05
CA LYS A 138 11.61 -24.01 0.01
C LYS A 138 12.24 -24.19 1.39
N THR A 139 12.68 -23.11 2.03
CA THR A 139 13.45 -23.18 3.29
C THR A 139 12.55 -23.26 4.53
N VAL A 140 11.42 -22.55 4.55
CA VAL A 140 10.54 -22.43 5.73
C VAL A 140 9.39 -23.43 5.67
N LYS A 141 8.82 -23.63 4.48
CA LYS A 141 7.64 -24.49 4.27
C LYS A 141 7.98 -25.87 3.69
N ASN A 142 9.23 -26.09 3.30
CA ASN A 142 9.68 -27.31 2.61
C ASN A 142 8.86 -27.65 1.35
N LYS A 143 8.40 -26.59 0.63
CA LYS A 143 7.61 -26.69 -0.60
C LYS A 143 8.35 -26.04 -1.77
N ILE A 144 8.23 -26.62 -2.95
CA ILE A 144 8.85 -26.11 -4.19
C ILE A 144 7.73 -25.51 -5.04
N ILE A 145 7.72 -24.19 -5.15
CA ILE A 145 6.78 -23.42 -6.01
C ILE A 145 7.60 -22.64 -7.02
N SER A 146 7.17 -22.66 -8.28
CA SER A 146 7.89 -21.95 -9.34
C SER A 146 7.73 -20.43 -9.22
N ASP A 147 8.77 -19.68 -9.61
CA ASP A 147 8.73 -18.20 -9.68
C ASP A 147 7.55 -17.72 -10.54
N LYS A 148 7.22 -18.44 -11.62
CA LYS A 148 6.10 -18.12 -12.50
C LYS A 148 4.75 -18.27 -11.77
N THR A 149 4.58 -19.32 -10.99
CA THR A 149 3.36 -19.54 -10.20
C THR A 149 3.19 -18.45 -9.16
N LEU A 150 4.26 -18.13 -8.42
CA LEU A 150 4.25 -17.07 -7.41
C LEU A 150 3.99 -15.70 -8.02
N LYS A 151 4.56 -15.42 -9.21
CA LYS A 151 4.26 -14.19 -9.95
C LYS A 151 2.78 -14.10 -10.31
N ASN A 152 2.19 -15.18 -10.84
CA ASN A 152 0.76 -15.20 -11.17
C ASN A 152 -0.10 -14.98 -9.93
N TYR A 153 0.22 -15.61 -8.80
CA TYR A 153 -0.53 -15.41 -7.56
C TYR A 153 -0.43 -13.95 -7.06
N LEU A 154 0.74 -13.33 -7.13
CA LEU A 154 0.91 -11.91 -6.80
C LEU A 154 0.06 -11.02 -7.72
N ASP A 155 0.02 -11.32 -9.01
CA ASP A 155 -0.81 -10.61 -9.98
C ASP A 155 -2.31 -10.79 -9.64
N TYR A 156 -2.76 -12.01 -9.28
CA TYR A 156 -4.15 -12.26 -8.88
C TYR A 156 -4.58 -11.51 -7.62
N LEU A 157 -3.69 -11.44 -6.61
CA LEU A 157 -3.94 -10.69 -5.39
C LEU A 157 -4.02 -9.19 -5.65
N THR A 158 -3.20 -8.69 -6.59
CA THR A 158 -3.21 -7.29 -7.00
C THR A 158 -4.46 -6.96 -7.82
N ASP A 159 -4.84 -7.84 -8.76
CA ASP A 159 -6.05 -7.68 -9.58
C ASP A 159 -7.33 -7.69 -8.74
N ALA A 160 -7.36 -8.45 -7.65
CA ALA A 160 -8.48 -8.52 -6.71
C ALA A 160 -8.50 -7.35 -5.69
N PHE A 161 -7.62 -6.36 -5.83
CA PHE A 161 -7.49 -5.24 -4.89
C PHE A 161 -7.26 -5.67 -3.43
N LEU A 162 -6.64 -6.83 -3.21
CA LEU A 162 -6.25 -7.25 -1.87
C LEU A 162 -4.92 -6.61 -1.46
N VAL A 163 -3.98 -6.55 -2.41
CA VAL A 163 -2.69 -5.89 -2.23
C VAL A 163 -2.35 -4.97 -3.40
N SER A 164 -1.56 -3.94 -3.12
CA SER A 164 -0.96 -3.08 -4.13
C SER A 164 0.54 -3.31 -4.19
N LYS A 165 1.09 -3.25 -5.40
CA LYS A 165 2.52 -3.35 -5.67
C LYS A 165 3.13 -1.96 -5.80
N ALA A 166 4.13 -1.65 -4.96
CA ALA A 166 4.96 -0.46 -5.06
C ALA A 166 6.31 -0.82 -5.68
N VAL A 167 6.62 -0.21 -6.81
CA VAL A 167 7.84 -0.48 -7.60
C VAL A 167 8.98 0.42 -7.11
N ARG A 168 10.21 -0.06 -7.20
CA ARG A 168 11.39 0.76 -6.88
C ARG A 168 11.75 1.70 -8.02
N TYR A 169 12.08 2.93 -7.67
CA TYR A 169 12.53 3.96 -8.59
C TYR A 169 13.87 4.53 -8.17
N ASP A 170 14.86 4.46 -9.05
CA ASP A 170 16.17 5.08 -8.86
C ASP A 170 16.05 6.59 -9.08
N ILE A 171 16.13 7.36 -7.98
CA ILE A 171 15.93 8.81 -7.99
C ILE A 171 16.97 9.53 -8.84
N LYS A 172 18.25 9.13 -8.72
CA LYS A 172 19.35 9.74 -9.45
C LYS A 172 19.43 9.25 -10.90
N GLY A 173 19.24 7.95 -11.12
CA GLY A 173 19.24 7.34 -12.44
C GLY A 173 17.96 7.57 -13.24
N ARG A 174 16.89 8.08 -12.60
CA ARG A 174 15.57 8.36 -13.20
C ARG A 174 14.99 7.17 -13.95
N LYS A 175 15.05 5.98 -13.33
CA LYS A 175 14.59 4.74 -13.97
C LYS A 175 13.93 3.81 -12.96
N TYR A 176 12.95 3.05 -13.42
CA TYR A 176 12.33 2.00 -12.63
C TYR A 176 13.24 0.80 -12.44
N ILE A 177 13.19 0.24 -11.23
CA ILE A 177 13.85 -1.02 -10.86
C ILE A 177 12.74 -2.03 -10.64
N GLY A 178 12.47 -2.87 -11.64
CA GLY A 178 11.32 -3.75 -11.65
C GLY A 178 11.25 -4.79 -10.52
N SER A 179 12.39 -5.10 -9.88
CA SER A 179 12.47 -6.12 -8.82
C SER A 179 13.68 -5.86 -7.91
N PRO A 180 13.58 -6.09 -6.59
CA PRO A 180 12.35 -6.44 -5.84
C PRO A 180 11.38 -5.25 -5.71
N ALA A 181 10.14 -5.53 -5.29
CA ALA A 181 9.09 -4.54 -5.01
C ALA A 181 8.57 -4.70 -3.59
N LYS A 182 7.83 -3.73 -3.08
CA LYS A 182 7.03 -3.87 -1.85
C LYS A 182 5.58 -4.15 -2.18
N TYR A 183 4.88 -4.83 -1.27
CA TYR A 183 3.44 -5.06 -1.36
C TYR A 183 2.77 -4.54 -0.10
N TYR A 184 1.71 -3.76 -0.29
CA TYR A 184 0.90 -3.17 0.76
C TYR A 184 -0.53 -3.68 0.64
N PHE A 185 -1.18 -3.97 1.76
CA PHE A 185 -2.59 -4.33 1.75
C PHE A 185 -3.44 -3.09 1.49
N GLU A 186 -4.48 -3.23 0.66
CA GLU A 186 -5.44 -2.14 0.41
C GLU A 186 -6.22 -1.78 1.68
N ASP A 187 -6.41 -2.76 2.58
CA ASP A 187 -6.98 -2.55 3.90
C ASP A 187 -6.17 -3.28 4.98
N ILE A 188 -5.77 -2.55 6.02
CA ILE A 188 -4.92 -3.11 7.07
C ILE A 188 -5.69 -4.12 7.95
N GLY A 189 -7.00 -3.96 8.10
CA GLY A 189 -7.84 -4.90 8.84
C GLY A 189 -7.89 -6.27 8.17
N LEU A 190 -7.90 -6.34 6.84
CA LEU A 190 -7.81 -7.60 6.11
C LEU A 190 -6.46 -8.29 6.33
N ARG A 191 -5.35 -7.52 6.33
CA ARG A 191 -4.02 -8.04 6.69
C ARG A 191 -4.01 -8.62 8.10
N ASN A 192 -4.54 -7.88 9.07
CA ASN A 192 -4.57 -8.28 10.47
C ASN A 192 -5.48 -9.50 10.70
N ALA A 193 -6.62 -9.56 10.02
CA ALA A 193 -7.52 -10.71 10.04
C ALA A 193 -6.82 -11.98 9.54
N ARG A 194 -6.00 -11.88 8.48
CA ARG A 194 -5.22 -13.01 7.99
C ARG A 194 -4.24 -13.55 9.02
N LEU A 195 -3.68 -12.69 9.85
CA LEU A 195 -2.75 -13.02 10.93
C LEU A 195 -3.46 -13.28 12.28
N ASN A 196 -4.78 -13.46 12.27
CA ASN A 196 -5.60 -13.65 13.46
C ASN A 196 -5.36 -12.54 14.52
N PHE A 197 -5.10 -11.31 14.08
CA PHE A 197 -4.82 -10.13 14.92
C PHE A 197 -3.67 -10.32 15.93
N ARG A 198 -2.71 -11.21 15.63
CA ARG A 198 -1.60 -11.55 16.54
C ARG A 198 -0.32 -10.76 16.29
N GLN A 199 -0.15 -10.20 15.09
CA GLN A 199 1.06 -9.45 14.71
C GLN A 199 0.70 -7.98 14.59
N THR A 200 1.12 -7.18 15.57
CA THR A 200 0.91 -5.73 15.65
C THR A 200 2.23 -4.99 15.48
N GLU A 201 2.91 -5.24 14.37
CA GLU A 201 4.14 -4.52 14.02
C GLU A 201 3.75 -3.10 13.58
N GLU A 202 3.57 -2.21 14.56
CA GLU A 202 3.01 -0.87 14.39
C GLU A 202 3.75 -0.03 13.34
N ASN A 203 5.06 -0.22 13.19
CA ASN A 203 5.86 0.45 12.16
C ASN A 203 5.41 0.06 10.74
N HIS A 204 5.19 -1.23 10.48
CA HIS A 204 4.73 -1.71 9.18
C HIS A 204 3.27 -1.35 8.91
N ILE A 205 2.43 -1.37 9.95
CA ILE A 205 1.04 -0.90 9.87
C ILE A 205 1.01 0.58 9.50
N MET A 206 1.80 1.42 10.18
CA MET A 206 1.89 2.85 9.90
C MET A 206 2.39 3.12 8.47
N GLU A 207 3.40 2.40 8.02
CA GLU A 207 3.92 2.51 6.64
C GLU A 207 2.84 2.15 5.61
N ASN A 208 2.08 1.06 5.83
CA ASN A 208 0.97 0.68 4.95
C ASN A 208 -0.15 1.74 4.94
N ILE A 209 -0.49 2.31 6.10
CA ILE A 209 -1.52 3.37 6.20
C ILE A 209 -1.07 4.62 5.42
N ILE A 210 0.20 5.05 5.54
CA ILE A 210 0.75 6.17 4.79
C ILE A 210 0.67 5.89 3.27
N TYR A 211 1.05 4.69 2.85
CA TYR A 211 0.95 4.29 1.45
C TYR A 211 -0.48 4.40 0.92
N ASN A 212 -1.45 3.86 1.65
CA ASN A 212 -2.86 3.89 1.26
C ASN A 212 -3.40 5.32 1.21
N GLU A 213 -3.07 6.15 2.21
CA GLU A 213 -3.48 7.56 2.25
C GLU A 213 -2.96 8.33 1.02
N LEU A 214 -1.70 8.14 0.65
CA LEU A 214 -1.14 8.77 -0.54
C LEU A 214 -1.91 8.38 -1.81
N ARG A 215 -2.32 7.13 -1.91
CA ARG A 215 -3.11 6.64 -3.05
C ARG A 215 -4.53 7.17 -3.07
N VAL A 216 -5.19 7.25 -1.91
CA VAL A 216 -6.52 7.90 -1.77
C VAL A 216 -6.47 9.35 -2.22
N ARG A 217 -5.38 10.08 -1.93
CA ARG A 217 -5.14 11.45 -2.41
C ARG A 217 -4.82 11.54 -3.90
N GLY A 218 -4.76 10.41 -4.61
CA GLY A 218 -4.53 10.32 -6.05
C GLY A 218 -3.06 10.43 -6.45
N PHE A 219 -2.12 10.17 -5.55
CA PHE A 219 -0.71 10.07 -5.89
C PHE A 219 -0.38 8.70 -6.48
N HIS A 220 0.51 8.70 -7.47
CA HIS A 220 1.28 7.52 -7.83
C HIS A 220 2.42 7.37 -6.83
N VAL A 221 2.56 6.17 -6.25
CA VAL A 221 3.50 5.94 -5.14
C VAL A 221 4.50 4.85 -5.49
N ASP A 222 5.76 5.22 -5.50
CA ASP A 222 6.90 4.34 -5.73
C ASP A 222 7.80 4.29 -4.49
N ILE A 223 8.68 3.29 -4.42
CA ILE A 223 9.74 3.18 -3.42
C ILE A 223 11.01 3.86 -3.95
N GLY A 224 11.53 4.84 -3.23
CA GLY A 224 12.70 5.57 -3.64
C GLY A 224 14.01 4.79 -3.39
N VAL A 225 14.92 4.86 -4.35
CA VAL A 225 16.29 4.34 -4.17
C VAL A 225 17.28 5.45 -4.49
N VAL A 226 18.19 5.70 -3.56
CA VAL A 226 19.28 6.67 -3.72
C VAL A 226 20.60 5.97 -3.57
N GLU A 227 21.44 6.06 -4.60
CA GLU A 227 22.81 5.53 -4.53
C GLU A 227 23.75 6.54 -3.88
N VAL A 228 24.48 6.07 -2.89
CA VAL A 228 25.53 6.84 -2.23
C VAL A 228 26.85 6.08 -2.31
N PHE A 229 27.92 6.82 -2.48
CA PHE A 229 29.27 6.27 -2.49
C PHE A 229 29.93 6.52 -1.14
N GLY A 230 30.54 5.50 -0.59
CA GLY A 230 31.32 5.56 0.65
C GLY A 230 32.66 4.86 0.46
N LYS A 231 33.55 4.99 1.43
CA LYS A 231 34.79 4.20 1.48
C LYS A 231 34.62 3.12 2.56
N ASN A 232 35.05 1.90 2.25
CA ASN A 232 35.17 0.84 3.27
C ASN A 232 36.42 1.02 4.11
N ALA A 233 36.62 0.13 5.10
CA ALA A 233 37.82 0.12 5.96
C ALA A 233 39.13 0.02 5.17
N GLU A 234 39.13 -0.54 3.96
CA GLU A 234 40.25 -0.68 3.06
C GLU A 234 40.39 0.50 2.07
N SER A 235 39.71 1.63 2.31
CA SER A 235 39.66 2.82 1.42
C SER A 235 39.12 2.58 0.01
N ARG A 236 38.52 1.42 -0.26
CA ARG A 236 37.87 1.14 -1.55
C ARG A 236 36.51 1.81 -1.61
N THR A 237 36.18 2.40 -2.77
CA THR A 237 34.86 2.99 -2.99
C THR A 237 33.80 1.88 -2.98
N THR A 238 32.86 2.00 -2.05
CA THR A 238 31.71 1.12 -1.96
C THR A 238 30.45 1.87 -2.35
N LYS A 239 29.60 1.20 -3.14
CA LYS A 239 28.30 1.68 -3.54
C LYS A 239 27.25 1.13 -2.56
N LYS A 240 26.48 2.00 -1.90
CA LYS A 240 25.39 1.64 -1.02
C LYS A 240 24.10 2.22 -1.55
N GLN A 241 23.03 1.44 -1.56
CA GLN A 241 21.68 1.92 -1.85
C GLN A 241 20.99 2.28 -0.53
N LEU A 242 20.44 3.49 -0.47
CA LEU A 242 19.55 3.94 0.60
C LEU A 242 18.13 3.92 0.06
N GLU A 243 17.19 3.52 0.90
CA GLU A 243 15.77 3.49 0.57
C GLU A 243 15.09 4.75 1.09
N VAL A 244 14.19 5.31 0.29
CA VAL A 244 13.18 6.29 0.70
C VAL A 244 11.84 5.58 0.59
N ASP A 245 11.09 5.52 1.68
CA ASP A 245 9.90 4.68 1.76
C ASP A 245 8.91 5.02 0.64
N PHE A 246 8.69 6.32 0.36
CA PHE A 246 7.78 6.70 -0.71
C PHE A 246 8.27 7.88 -1.53
N ILE A 247 8.06 7.77 -2.85
CA ILE A 247 8.04 8.87 -3.80
C ILE A 247 6.58 9.02 -4.24
N ALA A 248 5.92 10.08 -3.82
CA ALA A 248 4.55 10.38 -4.20
C ALA A 248 4.54 11.42 -5.32
N THR A 249 3.95 11.06 -6.48
CA THR A 249 3.88 11.96 -7.66
C THR A 249 2.45 12.13 -8.13
N LYS A 250 2.07 13.40 -8.45
CA LYS A 250 0.77 13.73 -9.01
C LYS A 250 0.90 14.95 -9.92
N GLY A 251 0.80 14.76 -11.22
CA GLY A 251 1.09 15.82 -12.18
C GLY A 251 2.52 16.35 -12.04
N SER A 252 2.67 17.62 -11.72
CA SER A 252 3.98 18.26 -11.47
C SER A 252 4.45 18.14 -10.01
N GLU A 253 3.61 17.69 -9.11
CA GLU A 253 3.94 17.56 -7.70
C GLU A 253 4.76 16.29 -7.44
N LYS A 254 5.76 16.41 -6.59
CA LYS A 254 6.58 15.29 -6.12
C LYS A 254 7.00 15.51 -4.68
N TYR A 255 6.85 14.46 -3.91
CA TYR A 255 7.21 14.42 -2.49
C TYR A 255 8.05 13.19 -2.20
N TYR A 256 9.06 13.35 -1.33
CA TYR A 256 9.84 12.24 -0.78
C TYR A 256 9.46 12.06 0.69
N ILE A 257 8.97 10.89 1.03
CA ILE A 257 8.37 10.65 2.35
C ILE A 257 9.05 9.45 3.00
N GLN A 258 9.47 9.63 4.24
CA GLN A 258 10.01 8.59 5.11
C GLN A 258 9.01 8.30 6.23
N SER A 259 8.71 7.04 6.47
CA SER A 259 7.93 6.57 7.60
C SER A 259 8.85 6.18 8.74
N ALA A 260 8.93 6.98 9.78
CA ALA A 260 9.76 6.71 10.94
C ALA A 260 8.90 6.54 12.18
N PHE A 261 8.79 5.32 12.72
CA PHE A 261 7.94 5.07 13.89
C PHE A 261 8.26 6.01 15.05
N THR A 262 9.52 6.08 15.44
CA THR A 262 10.04 7.06 16.43
C THR A 262 11.45 7.50 16.07
N MET A 263 11.83 8.71 16.49
CA MET A 263 13.19 9.24 16.35
C MET A 263 13.71 9.80 17.70
N PRO A 264 13.90 8.93 18.72
CA PRO A 264 14.20 9.39 20.08
C PRO A 264 15.62 9.93 20.24
N THR A 265 16.57 9.55 19.38
CA THR A 265 17.97 9.96 19.48
C THR A 265 18.45 10.69 18.22
N PRO A 266 19.48 11.52 18.31
CA PRO A 266 20.10 12.18 17.16
C PRO A 266 20.57 11.18 16.09
N GLU A 267 21.14 10.04 16.49
CA GLU A 267 21.64 9.00 15.59
C GLU A 267 20.47 8.37 14.79
N LYS A 268 19.34 8.11 15.46
CA LYS A 268 18.14 7.60 14.78
C LYS A 268 17.58 8.63 13.82
N ARG A 269 17.55 9.90 14.20
CA ARG A 269 17.16 11.01 13.32
C ARG A 269 18.08 11.08 12.10
N GLU A 270 19.39 10.99 12.29
CA GLU A 270 20.32 11.00 11.16
C GLU A 270 20.13 9.80 10.24
N GLN A 271 19.86 8.63 10.79
CA GLN A 271 19.54 7.42 10.01
C GLN A 271 18.32 7.65 9.09
N GLU A 272 17.22 8.19 9.63
CA GLU A 272 15.99 8.44 8.87
C GLU A 272 16.12 9.61 7.88
N THR A 273 16.87 10.64 8.20
CA THR A 273 17.10 11.79 7.31
C THR A 273 18.14 11.50 6.21
N ARG A 274 19.02 10.53 6.41
CA ARG A 274 20.14 10.23 5.50
C ARG A 274 19.73 9.96 4.05
N PRO A 275 18.69 9.14 3.77
CA PRO A 275 18.21 8.94 2.39
C PRO A 275 17.73 10.24 1.75
N LEU A 276 16.96 11.03 2.49
CA LEU A 276 16.40 12.30 2.04
C LEU A 276 17.49 13.34 1.76
N ASN A 277 18.51 13.41 2.62
CA ASN A 277 19.67 14.29 2.45
C ASN A 277 20.53 13.92 1.24
N ALA A 278 20.51 12.66 0.82
CA ALA A 278 21.25 12.18 -0.34
C ALA A 278 20.59 12.53 -1.69
N ILE A 279 19.33 13.04 -1.66
CA ILE A 279 18.59 13.50 -2.84
C ILE A 279 19.00 14.96 -3.13
N GLY A 280 19.49 15.20 -4.35
CA GLY A 280 20.04 16.50 -4.75
C GLY A 280 19.03 17.46 -5.39
N ASP A 281 17.75 17.09 -5.51
CA ASP A 281 16.71 17.99 -6.04
C ASP A 281 15.99 18.80 -4.93
N SER A 282 15.18 19.77 -5.34
CA SER A 282 14.47 20.71 -4.47
C SER A 282 13.05 20.29 -4.10
N PHE A 283 12.62 19.10 -4.51
CA PHE A 283 11.29 18.62 -4.13
C PHE A 283 11.18 18.41 -2.62
N LYS A 284 9.98 18.57 -2.09
CA LYS A 284 9.71 18.54 -0.66
C LYS A 284 10.01 17.17 -0.06
N LYS A 285 10.63 17.18 1.10
CA LYS A 285 11.08 15.99 1.85
C LYS A 285 10.38 15.99 3.19
N LEU A 286 9.74 14.87 3.53
CA LEU A 286 8.94 14.72 4.73
C LEU A 286 9.35 13.48 5.51
N ILE A 287 9.22 13.57 6.84
CA ILE A 287 9.27 12.41 7.73
C ILE A 287 7.96 12.41 8.51
N VAL A 288 7.24 11.30 8.41
CA VAL A 288 6.02 11.08 9.18
C VAL A 288 6.36 10.18 10.36
N VAL A 289 6.05 10.64 11.57
CA VAL A 289 6.31 9.91 12.83
C VAL A 289 5.01 9.54 13.52
N ARG A 290 5.04 8.50 14.38
CA ARG A 290 3.88 8.09 15.18
C ARG A 290 3.41 9.19 16.13
N ASP A 291 4.35 9.91 16.72
CA ASP A 291 4.07 10.90 17.75
C ASP A 291 3.13 12.00 17.26
N ASN A 292 2.21 12.43 18.11
CA ASN A 292 1.32 13.54 17.76
C ASN A 292 2.07 14.88 17.88
N MET A 293 2.73 15.28 16.81
CA MET A 293 3.48 16.52 16.75
C MET A 293 3.09 17.39 15.55
N LYS A 294 3.06 18.70 15.77
CA LYS A 294 2.86 19.68 14.68
C LYS A 294 4.04 19.66 13.72
N PRO A 295 3.81 19.98 12.42
CA PRO A 295 4.88 20.07 11.43
C PRO A 295 6.01 20.98 11.88
N ARG A 296 7.26 20.51 11.75
CA ARG A 296 8.48 21.26 12.01
C ARG A 296 9.46 21.07 10.88
N ARG A 297 10.07 22.15 10.43
CA ARG A 297 11.10 22.11 9.38
C ARG A 297 12.48 22.24 10.01
N ASP A 298 13.41 21.41 9.57
CA ASP A 298 14.82 21.53 9.97
C ASP A 298 15.61 22.45 9.03
N ASP A 299 16.88 22.69 9.36
CA ASP A 299 17.79 23.56 8.60
C ASP A 299 18.06 23.09 7.17
N ARG A 300 17.78 21.82 6.86
CA ARG A 300 17.91 21.22 5.52
C ARG A 300 16.59 21.22 4.74
N GLY A 301 15.55 21.81 5.31
CA GLY A 301 14.24 21.90 4.69
C GLY A 301 13.38 20.66 4.80
N ILE A 302 13.79 19.63 5.56
CA ILE A 302 13.00 18.41 5.79
C ILE A 302 11.91 18.74 6.82
N VAL A 303 10.66 18.41 6.48
CA VAL A 303 9.51 18.61 7.36
C VAL A 303 9.24 17.30 8.12
N THR A 304 9.26 17.35 9.45
CA THR A 304 8.81 16.25 10.30
C THR A 304 7.44 16.57 10.86
N MET A 305 6.49 15.63 10.75
CA MET A 305 5.13 15.78 11.28
C MET A 305 4.60 14.46 11.86
N GLY A 306 3.63 14.57 12.76
CA GLY A 306 2.93 13.41 13.31
C GLY A 306 1.97 12.78 12.32
N ILE A 307 1.77 11.46 12.43
CA ILE A 307 0.90 10.68 11.54
C ILE A 307 -0.53 11.23 11.51
N ARG A 308 -1.08 11.66 12.63
CA ARG A 308 -2.44 12.23 12.68
C ARG A 308 -2.53 13.54 11.92
N ASN A 309 -1.53 14.42 12.04
CA ASN A 309 -1.49 15.65 11.24
C ASN A 309 -1.38 15.33 9.75
N PHE A 310 -0.61 14.30 9.39
CA PHE A 310 -0.51 13.86 8.02
C PHE A 310 -1.85 13.36 7.47
N LEU A 311 -2.57 12.52 8.21
CA LEU A 311 -3.80 11.85 7.77
C LEU A 311 -5.05 12.75 7.80
N LEU A 312 -5.17 13.63 8.80
CA LEU A 312 -6.36 14.47 9.01
C LEU A 312 -6.35 15.76 8.20
N ASP A 313 -5.17 16.28 7.87
CA ASP A 313 -5.04 17.46 7.00
C ASP A 313 -4.74 17.03 5.57
N GLN A 314 -5.73 17.13 4.68
CA GLN A 314 -5.58 16.80 3.27
C GLN A 314 -4.49 17.64 2.58
N LYS A 315 -4.17 18.83 3.12
CA LYS A 315 -3.13 19.73 2.62
C LYS A 315 -1.78 19.57 3.34
N SER A 316 -1.64 18.53 4.17
CA SER A 316 -0.41 18.29 4.95
C SER A 316 0.86 18.19 4.11
N LEU A 317 0.74 17.82 2.84
CA LEU A 317 1.87 17.79 1.90
C LEU A 317 2.22 19.15 1.33
N GLU A 318 1.29 20.12 1.32
CA GLU A 318 1.49 21.45 0.77
C GLU A 318 2.15 22.42 1.77
N ASN A 319 1.89 22.23 3.08
CA ASN A 319 2.33 23.09 4.20
C ASN A 319 3.83 23.02 4.51
#